data_fb6b9b8062121aa0c6a2a3b64b500ebd
#
_entry.id   fb6b9b8062121aa0c6a2a3b64b500ebd
#
_cell.length_a   1.000
_cell.length_b   1.000
_cell.length_c   1.000
_cell.angle_alpha   90.00
_cell.angle_beta   90.00
_cell.angle_gamma   90.00
#
_symmetry.space_group_name_H-M   'P 1'
#
loop_
_entity.id
_entity.type
_entity.pdbx_description
1 polymer ?
#
loop_
_entity_poly.entity_id
_entity_poly.type
_entity_poly.pdbx_seq_one_letter_code
_entity_poly.pdbx_strand_id
1 'polypeptide(L)'
;GTCCVSGCGDIAMDEANKKFTLAGKEFHEGDYISIDGSTGNIYDGVIPTVDATIAGEFGRIMAWADKYRTLKVRTNADTPADAKKARELGAEGIGLCRTEHMFFEEDRIAAFREMICSDTVEEREAALEKILPYQQGDFEALYEALEGNPVTIRFLDPPLHEFVPTEEADIEKLAAAQGKSVEDIKTIIASLHEFNPMMGHRGCRLAVTY
;
A
#
# COMPACT_ATOMS: atom_id res chain seq x y z
N GLY A 1 -10.87 -0.76 1.56
CA GLY A 1 -10.05 -1.17 2.69
C GLY A 1 -10.49 -2.51 3.26
N THR A 2 -9.59 -3.18 3.92
CA THR A 2 -9.87 -4.45 4.61
C THR A 2 -10.61 -4.15 5.90
N CYS A 3 -11.70 -4.89 6.19
CA CYS A 3 -12.41 -4.80 7.46
C CYS A 3 -11.45 -5.19 8.60
N CYS A 4 -11.47 -4.41 9.68
CA CYS A 4 -10.58 -4.64 10.82
C CYS A 4 -11.31 -4.38 12.13
N VAL A 5 -11.07 -5.21 13.10
CA VAL A 5 -11.44 -5.00 14.51
C VAL A 5 -10.14 -4.97 15.31
N SER A 6 -9.86 -3.84 15.97
CA SER A 6 -8.67 -3.66 16.80
C SER A 6 -9.04 -3.64 18.29
N GLY A 7 -8.04 -3.88 19.14
CA GLY A 7 -8.23 -3.82 20.60
C GLY A 7 -8.95 -5.01 21.21
N CYS A 8 -9.05 -6.14 20.51
CA CYS A 8 -9.62 -7.37 21.06
C CYS A 8 -8.62 -8.06 22.00
N GLY A 9 -8.54 -7.59 23.25
CA GLY A 9 -7.61 -8.11 24.25
C GLY A 9 -7.91 -9.53 24.73
N ASP A 10 -9.10 -10.06 24.42
CA ASP A 10 -9.52 -11.40 24.80
C ASP A 10 -9.01 -12.51 23.87
N ILE A 11 -8.35 -12.14 22.76
CA ILE A 11 -7.70 -13.11 21.87
C ILE A 11 -6.42 -13.62 22.54
N ALA A 12 -6.34 -14.94 22.74
CA ALA A 12 -5.11 -15.63 23.12
C ALA A 12 -4.51 -16.31 21.87
N MET A 13 -3.45 -15.70 21.31
CA MET A 13 -2.80 -16.18 20.11
C MET A 13 -1.73 -17.23 20.42
N ASP A 14 -1.70 -18.32 19.65
CA ASP A 14 -0.67 -19.36 19.64
C ASP A 14 -0.15 -19.51 18.20
N GLU A 15 0.80 -18.67 17.85
CA GLU A 15 1.37 -18.61 16.50
C GLU A 15 2.08 -19.91 16.12
N ALA A 16 2.76 -20.54 17.08
CA ALA A 16 3.50 -21.78 16.85
C ALA A 16 2.59 -22.91 16.39
N ASN A 17 1.36 -22.97 16.89
CA ASN A 17 0.36 -23.99 16.55
C ASN A 17 -0.69 -23.45 15.56
N LYS A 18 -0.51 -22.25 15.04
CA LYS A 18 -1.39 -21.57 14.06
C LYS A 18 -2.85 -21.57 14.51
N LYS A 19 -3.09 -21.16 15.75
CA LYS A 19 -4.41 -21.11 16.35
C LYS A 19 -4.55 -19.93 17.32
N PHE A 20 -5.79 -19.60 17.63
CA PHE A 20 -6.12 -18.67 18.72
C PHE A 20 -7.36 -19.12 19.47
N THR A 21 -7.49 -18.63 20.68
CA THR A 21 -8.70 -18.85 21.50
C THR A 21 -9.39 -17.51 21.74
N LEU A 22 -10.71 -17.49 21.55
CA LEU A 22 -11.56 -16.34 21.82
C LEU A 22 -12.87 -16.79 22.45
N ALA A 23 -13.27 -16.18 23.54
CA ALA A 23 -14.50 -16.51 24.28
C ALA A 23 -14.63 -18.01 24.61
N GLY A 24 -13.53 -18.69 24.94
CA GLY A 24 -13.49 -20.10 25.27
C GLY A 24 -13.57 -21.06 24.08
N LYS A 25 -13.59 -20.57 22.87
CA LYS A 25 -13.56 -21.37 21.64
C LYS A 25 -12.19 -21.28 20.99
N GLU A 26 -11.69 -22.40 20.48
CA GLU A 26 -10.44 -22.49 19.73
C GLU A 26 -10.72 -22.42 18.22
N PHE A 27 -9.91 -21.64 17.50
CA PHE A 27 -9.92 -21.45 16.05
C PHE A 27 -8.55 -21.76 15.48
N HIS A 28 -8.51 -22.39 14.30
CA HIS A 28 -7.30 -22.80 13.61
C HIS A 28 -7.13 -22.07 12.28
N GLU A 29 -5.92 -22.14 11.74
CA GLU A 29 -5.66 -21.64 10.38
C GLU A 29 -6.61 -22.30 9.38
N GLY A 30 -7.34 -21.49 8.60
CA GLY A 30 -8.35 -21.95 7.64
C GLY A 30 -9.79 -21.92 8.15
N ASP A 31 -10.01 -21.73 9.46
CA ASP A 31 -11.36 -21.55 10.00
C ASP A 31 -11.93 -20.17 9.57
N TYR A 32 -13.23 -20.15 9.35
CA TYR A 32 -13.94 -18.92 8.99
C TYR A 32 -14.45 -18.20 10.23
N ILE A 33 -14.13 -16.93 10.30
CA ILE A 33 -14.75 -15.97 11.24
C ILE A 33 -15.29 -14.79 10.46
N SER A 34 -16.33 -14.16 10.96
CA SER A 34 -16.85 -12.90 10.41
C SER A 34 -16.63 -11.78 11.41
N ILE A 35 -16.23 -10.60 10.92
CA ILE A 35 -15.97 -9.42 11.73
C ILE A 35 -16.84 -8.26 11.28
N ASP A 36 -17.36 -7.49 12.22
CA ASP A 36 -18.07 -6.24 11.96
C ASP A 36 -17.25 -5.06 12.50
N GLY A 37 -16.60 -4.35 11.59
CA GLY A 37 -15.76 -3.19 11.93
C GLY A 37 -16.54 -1.99 12.48
N SER A 38 -17.87 -1.94 12.31
CA SER A 38 -18.70 -0.86 12.85
C SER A 38 -19.05 -1.06 14.30
N THR A 39 -19.33 -2.28 14.70
CA THR A 39 -19.72 -2.64 16.08
C THR A 39 -18.56 -3.22 16.90
N GLY A 40 -17.50 -3.69 16.24
CA GLY A 40 -16.39 -4.42 16.87
C GLY A 40 -16.71 -5.88 17.18
N ASN A 41 -17.83 -6.41 16.70
CA ASN A 41 -18.23 -7.78 16.96
C ASN A 41 -17.47 -8.78 16.09
N ILE A 42 -17.15 -9.92 16.67
CA ILE A 42 -16.58 -11.07 15.99
C ILE A 42 -17.58 -12.23 16.10
N TYR A 43 -17.85 -12.85 14.96
CA TYR A 43 -18.81 -13.94 14.86
C TYR A 43 -18.11 -15.21 14.41
N ASP A 44 -18.56 -16.33 14.95
CA ASP A 44 -18.12 -17.65 14.56
C ASP A 44 -18.74 -18.09 13.22
N GLY A 45 -17.88 -18.41 12.24
CA GLY A 45 -18.30 -18.85 10.93
C GLY A 45 -18.58 -17.72 9.94
N VAL A 46 -19.22 -18.10 8.83
CA VAL A 46 -19.55 -17.21 7.72
C VAL A 46 -20.91 -16.56 7.92
N ILE A 47 -20.95 -15.24 8.03
CA ILE A 47 -22.19 -14.47 8.05
C ILE A 47 -22.42 -13.86 6.64
N PRO A 48 -23.64 -13.93 6.11
CA PRO A 48 -23.95 -13.27 4.84
C PRO A 48 -23.66 -11.79 4.88
N THR A 49 -22.89 -11.31 3.92
CA THR A 49 -22.56 -9.90 3.72
C THR A 49 -23.22 -9.36 2.47
N VAL A 50 -23.41 -8.05 2.43
CA VAL A 50 -23.88 -7.33 1.26
C VAL A 50 -22.87 -6.26 0.88
N ASP A 51 -22.70 -6.05 -0.42
CA ASP A 51 -21.85 -4.97 -0.89
C ASP A 51 -22.41 -3.60 -0.50
N ALA A 52 -21.53 -2.68 -0.14
CA ALA A 52 -21.91 -1.29 0.06
C ALA A 52 -22.37 -0.68 -1.27
N THR A 53 -23.61 -0.20 -1.32
CA THR A 53 -24.18 0.45 -2.49
C THR A 53 -24.74 1.82 -2.14
N ILE A 54 -24.64 2.76 -3.10
CA ILE A 54 -25.34 4.05 -3.03
C ILE A 54 -26.71 3.85 -3.66
N ALA A 55 -27.65 3.26 -2.93
CA ALA A 55 -28.98 2.93 -3.40
C ALA A 55 -30.08 3.29 -2.38
N GLY A 56 -31.34 3.19 -2.79
CA GLY A 56 -32.50 3.44 -1.92
C GLY A 56 -32.52 4.84 -1.31
N GLU A 57 -32.89 4.94 -0.05
CA GLU A 57 -33.01 6.23 0.66
C GLU A 57 -31.64 6.92 0.83
N PHE A 58 -30.57 6.16 0.98
CA PHE A 58 -29.21 6.72 1.00
C PHE A 58 -28.86 7.39 -0.33
N GLY A 59 -29.20 6.74 -1.46
CA GLY A 59 -29.01 7.34 -2.79
C GLY A 59 -29.81 8.64 -2.98
N ARG A 60 -31.02 8.74 -2.41
CA ARG A 60 -31.82 9.97 -2.43
C ARG A 60 -31.16 11.11 -1.65
N ILE A 61 -30.63 10.81 -0.47
CA ILE A 61 -29.90 11.80 0.34
C ILE A 61 -28.64 12.25 -0.40
N MET A 62 -27.91 11.34 -1.02
CA MET A 62 -26.71 11.67 -1.80
C MET A 62 -27.05 12.55 -3.01
N ALA A 63 -28.16 12.27 -3.72
CA ALA A 63 -28.63 13.11 -4.81
C ALA A 63 -29.02 14.52 -4.35
N TRP A 64 -29.60 14.66 -3.15
CA TRP A 64 -29.85 15.98 -2.57
C TRP A 64 -28.56 16.70 -2.19
N ALA A 65 -27.59 16.00 -1.58
CA ALA A 65 -26.28 16.56 -1.27
C ALA A 65 -25.60 17.08 -2.54
N ASP A 66 -25.60 16.28 -3.62
CA ASP A 66 -25.01 16.66 -4.91
C ASP A 66 -25.64 17.91 -5.53
N LYS A 67 -26.92 18.13 -5.29
CA LYS A 67 -27.63 19.34 -5.77
C LYS A 67 -27.14 20.62 -5.11
N TYR A 68 -26.69 20.55 -3.85
CA TYR A 68 -26.34 21.73 -3.06
C TYR A 68 -24.84 21.89 -2.81
N ARG A 69 -24.06 20.83 -2.91
CA ARG A 69 -22.62 20.91 -2.74
C ARG A 69 -21.95 21.72 -3.86
N THR A 70 -20.90 22.45 -3.51
CA THR A 70 -20.05 23.19 -4.44
C THR A 70 -18.68 22.53 -4.61
N LEU A 71 -18.24 21.77 -3.62
CA LEU A 71 -16.96 21.05 -3.64
C LEU A 71 -17.12 19.67 -4.27
N LYS A 72 -16.06 19.26 -4.94
CA LYS A 72 -15.93 17.92 -5.47
C LYS A 72 -15.26 16.99 -4.47
N VAL A 73 -15.68 15.73 -4.44
CA VAL A 73 -15.10 14.71 -3.56
C VAL A 73 -14.08 13.91 -4.36
N ARG A 74 -12.85 13.88 -3.87
CA ARG A 74 -11.77 13.05 -4.39
C ARG A 74 -11.31 12.08 -3.32
N THR A 75 -10.92 10.88 -3.73
CA THR A 75 -10.43 9.83 -2.84
C THR A 75 -8.94 9.63 -2.99
N ASN A 76 -8.33 8.87 -2.09
CA ASN A 76 -7.01 8.30 -2.28
C ASN A 76 -7.18 6.94 -2.97
N ALA A 77 -6.44 6.72 -4.04
CA ALA A 77 -6.36 5.43 -4.71
C ALA A 77 -5.00 5.31 -5.41
N ASP A 78 -4.39 4.16 -5.28
CA ASP A 78 -3.03 3.90 -5.75
C ASP A 78 -3.00 2.81 -6.83
N THR A 79 -4.14 2.12 -7.05
CA THR A 79 -4.30 1.09 -8.08
C THR A 79 -5.46 1.39 -9.03
N PRO A 80 -5.44 0.89 -10.28
CA PRO A 80 -6.56 1.03 -11.21
C PRO A 80 -7.87 0.43 -10.68
N ALA A 81 -7.79 -0.69 -9.94
CA ALA A 81 -8.96 -1.33 -9.33
C ALA A 81 -9.62 -0.44 -8.28
N ASP A 82 -8.81 0.17 -7.39
CA ASP A 82 -9.30 1.10 -6.38
C ASP A 82 -9.88 2.37 -7.01
N ALA A 83 -9.23 2.90 -8.05
CA ALA A 83 -9.71 4.06 -8.79
C ALA A 83 -11.07 3.80 -9.44
N LYS A 84 -11.25 2.64 -10.07
CA LYS A 84 -12.52 2.21 -10.64
C LYS A 84 -13.60 2.09 -9.58
N LYS A 85 -13.29 1.42 -8.47
CA LYS A 85 -14.23 1.26 -7.35
C LYS A 85 -14.61 2.60 -6.72
N ALA A 86 -13.65 3.48 -6.55
CA ALA A 86 -13.89 4.83 -6.04
C ALA A 86 -14.84 5.63 -6.95
N ARG A 87 -14.67 5.54 -8.27
CA ARG A 87 -15.53 6.19 -9.23
C ARG A 87 -16.95 5.60 -9.19
N GLU A 88 -17.10 4.28 -9.11
CA GLU A 88 -18.40 3.62 -8.95
C GLU A 88 -19.12 4.07 -7.68
N LEU A 89 -18.40 4.42 -6.64
CA LEU A 89 -18.93 4.98 -5.38
C LEU A 89 -19.12 6.50 -5.42
N GLY A 90 -18.92 7.13 -6.58
CA GLY A 90 -19.21 8.56 -6.78
C GLY A 90 -18.05 9.51 -6.54
N ALA A 91 -16.82 9.02 -6.43
CA ALA A 91 -15.65 9.90 -6.38
C ALA A 91 -15.43 10.58 -7.74
N GLU A 92 -15.09 11.88 -7.70
CA GLU A 92 -14.91 12.73 -8.86
C GLU A 92 -13.41 12.94 -9.21
N GLY A 93 -12.59 11.99 -8.83
CA GLY A 93 -11.16 11.94 -9.09
C GLY A 93 -10.36 11.39 -7.93
N ILE A 94 -9.05 11.36 -8.11
CA ILE A 94 -8.09 10.95 -7.08
C ILE A 94 -7.40 12.20 -6.54
N GLY A 95 -7.49 12.40 -5.22
CA GLY A 95 -6.86 13.49 -4.50
C GLY A 95 -5.42 13.21 -4.12
N LEU A 96 -5.07 11.92 -4.01
CA LEU A 96 -3.71 11.46 -3.78
C LEU A 96 -3.53 10.05 -4.34
N CYS A 97 -2.61 9.91 -5.29
CA CYS A 97 -2.02 8.65 -5.70
C CYS A 97 -0.59 8.58 -5.16
N ARG A 98 -0.30 7.59 -4.33
CA ARG A 98 1.00 7.36 -3.70
C ARG A 98 1.79 6.38 -4.55
N THR A 99 2.75 6.88 -5.30
CA THR A 99 3.50 6.08 -6.28
C THR A 99 4.36 5.01 -5.65
N GLU A 100 4.79 5.18 -4.41
CA GLU A 100 5.54 4.17 -3.68
C GLU A 100 4.77 2.86 -3.49
N HIS A 101 3.45 2.89 -3.39
CA HIS A 101 2.63 1.69 -3.25
C HIS A 101 2.63 0.80 -4.51
N MET A 102 3.04 1.33 -5.65
CA MET A 102 3.16 0.58 -6.91
C MET A 102 4.36 -0.38 -6.92
N PHE A 103 5.28 -0.28 -5.95
CA PHE A 103 6.55 -1.00 -5.93
C PHE A 103 6.67 -2.07 -4.84
N PHE A 104 5.63 -2.33 -4.06
CA PHE A 104 5.66 -3.37 -3.03
C PHE A 104 5.49 -4.79 -3.58
N GLU A 105 5.13 -4.96 -4.84
CA GLU A 105 5.00 -6.27 -5.45
C GLU A 105 6.36 -6.92 -5.68
N GLU A 106 6.40 -8.24 -5.55
CA GLU A 106 7.65 -9.02 -5.51
C GLU A 106 8.51 -8.87 -6.77
N ASP A 107 7.88 -8.75 -7.92
CA ASP A 107 8.54 -8.55 -9.22
C ASP A 107 9.10 -7.13 -9.42
N ARG A 108 8.63 -6.16 -8.67
CA ARG A 108 8.97 -4.74 -8.79
C ARG A 108 9.94 -4.28 -7.71
N ILE A 109 9.80 -4.80 -6.50
CA ILE A 109 10.59 -4.37 -5.33
C ILE A 109 12.08 -4.60 -5.52
N ALA A 110 12.48 -5.62 -6.30
CA ALA A 110 13.88 -5.90 -6.57
C ALA A 110 14.58 -4.75 -7.31
N ALA A 111 13.95 -4.23 -8.39
CA ALA A 111 14.48 -3.10 -9.15
C ALA A 111 14.48 -1.80 -8.32
N PHE A 112 13.49 -1.63 -7.44
CA PHE A 112 13.42 -0.49 -6.53
C PHE A 112 14.54 -0.52 -5.48
N ARG A 113 14.82 -1.68 -4.91
CA ARG A 113 15.95 -1.90 -3.99
C ARG A 113 17.30 -1.66 -4.67
N GLU A 114 17.43 -2.09 -5.94
CA GLU A 114 18.61 -1.82 -6.75
C GLU A 114 18.84 -0.32 -6.92
N MET A 115 17.80 0.45 -7.21
CA MET A 115 17.86 1.91 -7.30
C MET A 115 18.32 2.55 -5.98
N ILE A 116 17.78 2.10 -4.84
CA ILE A 116 18.15 2.62 -3.52
C ILE A 116 19.62 2.33 -3.19
N CYS A 117 20.11 1.13 -3.53
CA CYS A 117 21.46 0.68 -3.19
C CYS A 117 22.50 1.01 -4.28
N SER A 118 22.15 1.80 -5.30
CA SER A 118 23.09 2.26 -6.33
C SER A 118 24.07 3.30 -5.77
N ASP A 119 25.35 3.16 -6.12
CA ASP A 119 26.41 4.08 -5.68
C ASP A 119 26.63 5.24 -6.68
N THR A 120 26.37 4.98 -7.96
CA THR A 120 26.58 5.95 -9.04
C THR A 120 25.24 6.37 -9.67
N VAL A 121 25.27 7.49 -10.40
CA VAL A 121 24.12 7.97 -11.17
C VAL A 121 23.76 6.99 -12.27
N GLU A 122 24.77 6.46 -12.96
CA GLU A 122 24.60 5.50 -14.05
C GLU A 122 23.94 4.20 -13.61
N GLU A 123 24.34 3.66 -12.45
CA GLU A 123 23.69 2.48 -11.86
C GLU A 123 22.24 2.78 -11.49
N ARG A 124 21.99 3.95 -10.94
CA ARG A 124 20.65 4.38 -10.56
C ARG A 124 19.75 4.57 -11.77
N GLU A 125 20.23 5.20 -12.82
CA GLU A 125 19.51 5.34 -14.10
C GLU A 125 19.18 3.97 -14.69
N ALA A 126 20.12 3.03 -14.69
CA ALA A 126 19.88 1.66 -15.16
C ALA A 126 18.79 0.93 -14.34
N ALA A 127 18.72 1.15 -13.03
CA ALA A 127 17.65 0.61 -12.19
C ALA A 127 16.30 1.30 -12.47
N LEU A 128 16.30 2.61 -12.67
CA LEU A 128 15.10 3.39 -13.02
C LEU A 128 14.51 2.99 -14.37
N GLU A 129 15.35 2.65 -15.36
CA GLU A 129 14.88 2.12 -16.65
C GLU A 129 14.12 0.80 -16.52
N LYS A 130 14.43 -0.01 -15.50
CA LYS A 130 13.66 -1.24 -15.19
C LYS A 130 12.30 -0.92 -14.57
N ILE A 131 12.22 0.16 -13.82
CA ILE A 131 11.00 0.61 -13.12
C ILE A 131 10.03 1.32 -14.08
N LEU A 132 10.55 2.08 -15.04
CA LEU A 132 9.78 2.94 -15.93
C LEU A 132 8.59 2.24 -16.62
N PRO A 133 8.72 1.05 -17.23
CA PRO A 133 7.60 0.41 -17.91
C PRO A 133 6.47 -0.01 -16.95
N TYR A 134 6.79 -0.41 -15.72
CA TYR A 134 5.79 -0.72 -14.70
C TYR A 134 4.99 0.53 -14.32
N GLN A 135 5.68 1.61 -14.00
CA GLN A 135 5.04 2.85 -13.58
C GLN A 135 4.23 3.49 -14.70
N GLN A 136 4.73 3.44 -15.94
CA GLN A 136 3.99 3.91 -17.10
C GLN A 136 2.69 3.12 -17.28
N GLY A 137 2.74 1.80 -17.25
CA GLY A 137 1.56 0.95 -17.38
C GLY A 137 0.54 1.17 -16.27
N ASP A 138 1.00 1.37 -15.03
CA ASP A 138 0.12 1.67 -13.90
C ASP A 138 -0.59 3.02 -14.09
N PHE A 139 0.11 4.05 -14.56
CA PHE A 139 -0.51 5.35 -14.83
C PHE A 139 -1.50 5.30 -16.00
N GLU A 140 -1.15 4.62 -17.10
CA GLU A 140 -2.05 4.42 -18.23
C GLU A 140 -3.36 3.75 -17.77
N ALA A 141 -3.25 2.64 -17.03
CA ALA A 141 -4.41 1.92 -16.50
C ALA A 141 -5.21 2.75 -15.47
N LEU A 142 -4.53 3.58 -14.67
CA LEU A 142 -5.17 4.48 -13.72
C LEU A 142 -5.98 5.57 -14.45
N TYR A 143 -5.43 6.17 -15.51
CA TYR A 143 -6.13 7.17 -16.32
C TYR A 143 -7.32 6.57 -17.05
N GLU A 144 -7.20 5.35 -17.58
CA GLU A 144 -8.33 4.63 -18.19
C GLU A 144 -9.45 4.40 -17.17
N ALA A 145 -9.12 3.93 -15.96
CA ALA A 145 -10.09 3.69 -14.90
C ALA A 145 -10.83 4.96 -14.47
N LEU A 146 -10.20 6.12 -14.58
CA LEU A 146 -10.75 7.41 -14.18
C LEU A 146 -11.63 8.07 -15.26
N GLU A 147 -11.57 7.64 -16.52
CA GLU A 147 -12.38 8.17 -17.63
C GLU A 147 -12.40 9.70 -17.71
N GLY A 148 -11.23 10.33 -17.60
CA GLY A 148 -11.09 11.78 -17.68
C GLY A 148 -11.26 12.54 -16.37
N ASN A 149 -11.54 11.87 -15.26
CA ASN A 149 -11.50 12.49 -13.95
C ASN A 149 -10.05 12.80 -13.52
N PRO A 150 -9.82 13.90 -12.79
CA PRO A 150 -8.47 14.31 -12.41
C PRO A 150 -7.83 13.40 -11.38
N VAL A 151 -6.51 13.26 -11.47
CA VAL A 151 -5.68 12.59 -10.47
C VAL A 151 -4.55 13.50 -10.00
N THR A 152 -4.29 13.51 -8.70
CA THR A 152 -3.11 14.14 -8.12
C THR A 152 -2.10 13.04 -7.79
N ILE A 153 -1.00 13.01 -8.53
CA ILE A 153 0.07 12.04 -8.35
C ILE A 153 1.13 12.66 -7.43
N ARG A 154 1.47 11.95 -6.36
CA ARG A 154 2.61 12.31 -5.53
C ARG A 154 3.87 11.70 -6.14
N PHE A 155 4.92 12.50 -6.30
CA PHE A 155 6.24 11.96 -6.58
C PHE A 155 6.69 11.02 -5.47
N LEU A 156 7.62 10.15 -5.81
CA LEU A 156 8.13 9.13 -4.91
C LEU A 156 8.50 9.74 -3.54
N ASP A 157 7.83 9.28 -2.49
CA ASP A 157 8.01 9.76 -1.11
C ASP A 157 8.08 8.60 -0.11
N PRO A 158 8.87 7.54 -0.36
CA PRO A 158 9.04 6.51 0.65
C PRO A 158 10.14 6.91 1.62
N PRO A 159 10.02 6.51 2.88
CA PRO A 159 11.20 6.34 3.71
C PRO A 159 12.00 5.17 3.13
N LEU A 160 13.19 5.44 2.59
CA LEU A 160 13.96 4.43 1.85
C LEU A 160 14.25 3.16 2.64
N HIS A 161 14.38 3.27 3.96
CA HIS A 161 14.62 2.13 4.84
C HIS A 161 13.45 1.12 4.89
N GLU A 162 12.23 1.51 4.51
CA GLU A 162 11.08 0.58 4.48
C GLU A 162 11.12 -0.39 3.29
N PHE A 163 11.89 -0.06 2.25
CA PHE A 163 12.00 -0.89 1.04
C PHE A 163 13.17 -1.86 1.06
N VAL A 164 14.17 -1.59 1.87
CA VAL A 164 15.36 -2.47 1.95
C VAL A 164 15.07 -3.70 2.79
N PRO A 165 15.68 -4.85 2.46
CA PRO A 165 15.45 -6.08 3.19
C PRO A 165 16.04 -6.02 4.60
N THR A 166 15.37 -6.68 5.54
CA THR A 166 15.84 -6.89 6.91
C THR A 166 16.37 -8.29 7.14
N GLU A 167 15.89 -9.26 6.38
CA GLU A 167 16.28 -10.65 6.50
C GLU A 167 17.61 -10.93 5.78
N GLU A 168 18.51 -11.68 6.43
CA GLU A 168 19.84 -12.00 5.90
C GLU A 168 19.80 -12.63 4.50
N ALA A 169 18.90 -13.59 4.28
CA ALA A 169 18.76 -14.26 2.99
C ALA A 169 18.37 -13.32 1.84
N ASP A 170 17.60 -12.28 2.13
CA ASP A 170 17.21 -11.30 1.12
C ASP A 170 18.29 -10.24 0.90
N ILE A 171 19.07 -9.94 1.93
CA ILE A 171 20.28 -9.11 1.81
C ILE A 171 21.32 -9.81 0.93
N GLU A 172 21.54 -11.12 1.12
CA GLU A 172 22.44 -11.93 0.28
C GLU A 172 21.99 -11.96 -1.19
N LYS A 173 20.70 -12.13 -1.44
CA LYS A 173 20.14 -12.06 -2.80
C LYS A 173 20.37 -10.70 -3.45
N LEU A 174 20.12 -9.62 -2.71
CA LEU A 174 20.31 -8.26 -3.20
C LEU A 174 21.79 -7.99 -3.50
N ALA A 175 22.69 -8.40 -2.62
CA ALA A 175 24.14 -8.28 -2.80
C ALA A 175 24.61 -9.02 -4.08
N ALA A 176 24.16 -10.26 -4.25
CA ALA A 176 24.47 -11.06 -5.44
C ALA A 176 23.94 -10.42 -6.74
N ALA A 177 22.72 -9.88 -6.71
CA ALA A 177 22.11 -9.23 -7.86
C ALA A 177 22.84 -7.94 -8.29
N GLN A 178 23.45 -7.23 -7.34
CA GLN A 178 24.20 -6.00 -7.60
C GLN A 178 25.71 -6.19 -7.74
N GLY A 179 26.21 -7.41 -7.56
CA GLY A 179 27.65 -7.70 -7.58
C GLY A 179 28.41 -7.01 -6.41
N LYS A 180 27.72 -6.71 -5.32
CA LYS A 180 28.26 -6.11 -4.10
C LYS A 180 28.47 -7.16 -3.01
N SER A 181 29.30 -6.83 -2.00
CA SER A 181 29.39 -7.69 -0.83
C SER A 181 28.16 -7.51 0.07
N VAL A 182 27.85 -8.54 0.85
CA VAL A 182 26.79 -8.48 1.87
C VAL A 182 27.05 -7.34 2.87
N GLU A 183 28.32 -7.13 3.21
CA GLU A 183 28.72 -6.07 4.15
C GLU A 183 28.50 -4.67 3.58
N ASP A 184 28.74 -4.47 2.27
CA ASP A 184 28.44 -3.20 1.60
C ASP A 184 26.94 -2.90 1.64
N ILE A 185 26.10 -3.89 1.32
CA ILE A 185 24.64 -3.73 1.39
C ILE A 185 24.18 -3.42 2.82
N LYS A 186 24.70 -4.13 3.82
CA LYS A 186 24.40 -3.83 5.24
C LYS A 186 24.82 -2.42 5.64
N THR A 187 25.94 -1.95 5.14
CA THR A 187 26.43 -0.59 5.39
C THR A 187 25.49 0.45 4.77
N ILE A 188 25.03 0.22 3.53
CA ILE A 188 24.05 1.08 2.88
C ILE A 188 22.75 1.09 3.67
N ILE A 189 22.21 -0.08 4.02
CA ILE A 189 20.97 -0.20 4.82
C ILE A 189 21.11 0.55 6.16
N ALA A 190 22.22 0.39 6.85
CA ALA A 190 22.48 1.07 8.12
C ALA A 190 22.53 2.61 7.94
N SER A 191 23.05 3.09 6.81
CA SER A 191 23.13 4.53 6.50
C SER A 191 21.75 5.15 6.25
N LEU A 192 20.75 4.35 5.88
CA LEU A 192 19.37 4.80 5.64
C LEU A 192 18.55 4.86 6.93
N HIS A 193 19.08 4.36 8.04
CA HIS A 193 18.36 4.37 9.32
C HIS A 193 18.20 5.80 9.83
N GLU A 194 16.98 6.19 10.10
CA GLU A 194 16.63 7.52 10.58
C GLU A 194 16.07 7.45 12.00
N PHE A 195 16.52 8.37 12.85
CA PHE A 195 15.94 8.51 14.20
C PHE A 195 14.44 8.88 14.13
N ASN A 196 14.10 9.74 13.18
CA ASN A 196 12.72 10.07 12.86
C ASN A 196 12.52 9.95 11.35
N PRO A 197 11.77 8.94 10.86
CA PRO A 197 11.55 8.72 9.42
C PRO A 197 10.97 9.93 8.69
N MET A 198 10.22 10.79 9.38
CA MET A 198 9.65 12.02 8.81
C MET A 198 10.71 13.07 8.47
N MET A 199 11.90 12.96 9.04
CA MET A 199 13.02 13.88 8.84
C MET A 199 14.08 13.35 7.88
N GLY A 200 13.97 12.09 7.43
CA GLY A 200 14.91 11.42 6.56
C GLY A 200 14.84 11.81 5.09
N HIS A 201 15.53 11.03 4.26
CA HIS A 201 15.52 11.17 2.81
C HIS A 201 14.18 10.73 2.21
N ARG A 202 13.29 11.70 2.04
CA ARG A 202 11.97 11.51 1.44
C ARG A 202 11.48 12.80 0.79
N GLY A 203 10.51 12.68 -0.13
CA GLY A 203 9.88 13.81 -0.81
C GLY A 203 10.90 14.69 -1.54
N CYS A 204 10.82 15.99 -1.33
CA CYS A 204 11.71 16.95 -2.00
C CYS A 204 13.20 16.78 -1.62
N ARG A 205 13.50 16.31 -0.41
CA ARG A 205 14.89 15.99 -0.03
C ARG A 205 15.45 14.85 -0.88
N LEU A 206 14.65 13.80 -1.11
CA LEU A 206 15.03 12.71 -2.00
C LEU A 206 15.34 13.21 -3.40
N ALA A 207 14.49 14.08 -3.97
CA ALA A 207 14.66 14.63 -5.31
C ALA A 207 15.90 15.54 -5.45
N VAL A 208 16.40 16.11 -4.34
CA VAL A 208 17.59 16.97 -4.34
C VAL A 208 18.88 16.17 -4.16
N THR A 209 18.84 15.06 -3.42
CA THR A 209 20.04 14.30 -3.03
C THR A 209 20.26 13.04 -3.86
N TYR A 210 19.25 12.55 -4.50
CA TYR A 210 19.25 11.39 -5.37
C TYR A 210 18.85 11.77 -6.80
#